data_a8d007caeba6afff4cb3e11053a6d176
#
_entry.id   a8d007caeba6afff4cb3e11053a6d176
#
_cell.length_a   1.000
_cell.length_b   1.000
_cell.length_c   1.000
_cell.angle_alpha   90.00
_cell.angle_beta   90.00
_cell.angle_gamma   90.00
#
_symmetry.space_group_name_H-M   'P 1'
#
loop_
_entity.id
_entity.type
_entity.pdbx_description
1 polymer ?
#
loop_
_entity_poly.entity_id
_entity_poly.type
_entity_poly.pdbx_seq_one_letter_code
_entity_poly.pdbx_strand_id
1 'polypeptide(L)'
;ANASNGNKNNNNKTENKMTVTELTQEDFVKKVYDFETNPNAWKFEGDKPAVIDFYATWCGPCKMMSPILDEISKEYEGKINVYKVNVDKEADLASVFGIRSIPSLLFVPMKKEPSMVQGAMPKNELKKLVDDILLESK
;
A
#
# COMPACT_ATOMS: atom_id res chain seq x y z
N ALA A 1 32.34 15.08 -14.32
CA ALA A 1 32.11 14.75 -14.03
C ALA A 1 31.58 14.32 -13.88
N ASN A 2 31.58 14.50 -14.05
CA ASN A 2 31.13 14.08 -13.80
C ASN A 2 30.46 13.56 -13.42
N ALA A 3 30.39 13.74 -13.53
CA ALA A 3 29.91 13.35 -13.06
C ALA A 3 29.25 12.81 -12.72
N SER A 4 29.26 13.01 -12.79
CA SER A 4 28.87 12.55 -12.34
C SER A 4 28.29 11.92 -11.98
N ASN A 5 28.38 12.27 -12.12
CA ASN A 5 27.99 11.74 -11.66
C ASN A 5 27.34 11.17 -11.24
N GLY A 6 27.45 11.38 -11.24
CA GLY A 6 26.96 11.06 -10.64
C GLY A 6 26.19 10.45 -10.44
N ASN A 7 26.15 10.45 -10.56
CA ASN A 7 25.65 9.92 -10.27
C ASN A 7 25.05 9.26 -9.95
N LYS A 8 25.11 9.51 -9.95
CA LYS A 8 24.70 8.98 -9.68
C LYS A 8 24.18 8.32 -9.17
N ASN A 9 24.31 8.47 -9.16
CA ASN A 9 23.95 7.90 -8.64
C ASN A 9 23.14 7.37 -8.37
N ASN A 10 22.97 7.58 -8.61
CA ASN A 10 22.26 7.19 -8.42
C ASN A 10 21.76 6.32 -8.23
N ASN A 11 21.84 6.23 -8.26
CA ASN A 11 21.37 5.44 -8.15
C ASN A 11 21.11 4.74 -7.44
N ASN A 12 21.37 4.76 -7.05
CA ASN A 12 21.08 4.21 -6.25
C ASN A 12 20.24 4.36 -5.55
N LYS A 13 20.28 4.50 -5.29
CA LYS A 13 19.40 4.91 -4.44
C LYS A 13 18.03 4.84 -4.89
N THR A 14 17.81 4.77 -5.97
CA THR A 14 16.57 4.74 -6.50
C THR A 14 15.80 3.57 -6.17
N GLU A 15 16.34 2.46 -6.17
CA GLU A 15 15.59 1.29 -6.00
C GLU A 15 14.98 1.20 -4.68
N ASN A 16 15.55 1.75 -3.68
CA ASN A 16 14.96 1.66 -2.43
C ASN A 16 13.73 2.40 -2.30
N LYS A 17 13.58 3.47 -2.99
CA LYS A 17 12.42 4.23 -2.80
C LYS A 17 11.25 3.73 -3.50
N MET A 18 11.37 2.72 -4.29
CA MET A 18 10.25 2.19 -5.02
C MET A 18 9.51 1.13 -4.25
N THR A 19 9.82 0.90 -2.99
CA THR A 19 9.19 -0.17 -2.24
C THR A 19 7.73 0.12 -1.92
N VAL A 20 7.39 1.37 -1.56
CA VAL A 20 6.00 1.74 -1.33
C VAL A 20 5.56 2.62 -2.48
N THR A 21 4.56 2.18 -3.22
CA THR A 21 4.14 2.86 -4.43
C THR A 21 2.85 3.62 -4.20
N GLU A 22 2.84 4.89 -4.59
CA GLU A 22 1.61 5.68 -4.49
C GLU A 22 0.72 5.34 -5.66
N LEU A 23 -0.58 5.14 -5.41
CA LEU A 23 -1.54 4.82 -6.45
C LEU A 23 -2.53 5.95 -6.66
N THR A 24 -2.76 6.31 -7.91
CA THR A 24 -3.92 7.09 -8.28
C THR A 24 -5.10 6.14 -8.42
N GLN A 25 -6.29 6.69 -8.61
CA GLN A 25 -7.45 5.85 -8.87
C GLN A 25 -7.25 4.98 -10.10
N GLU A 26 -6.67 5.56 -11.14
CA GLU A 26 -6.42 4.82 -12.36
C GLU A 26 -5.47 3.63 -12.13
N ASP A 27 -4.41 3.86 -11.35
CA ASP A 27 -3.49 2.79 -10.99
C ASP A 27 -4.18 1.72 -10.16
N PHE A 28 -5.03 2.14 -9.23
CA PHE A 28 -5.73 1.20 -8.36
C PHE A 28 -6.63 0.28 -9.18
N VAL A 29 -7.34 0.85 -10.13
CA VAL A 29 -8.24 0.08 -10.98
C VAL A 29 -7.47 -0.99 -11.74
N LYS A 30 -6.26 -0.68 -12.19
CA LYS A 30 -5.47 -1.63 -12.96
C LYS A 30 -4.75 -2.65 -12.10
N LYS A 31 -4.31 -2.26 -10.92
CA LYS A 31 -3.41 -3.09 -10.13
C LYS A 31 -4.07 -3.81 -8.97
N VAL A 32 -5.21 -3.33 -8.51
CA VAL A 32 -5.85 -3.89 -7.33
C VAL A 32 -7.26 -4.36 -7.64
N TYR A 33 -8.15 -3.46 -7.99
CA TYR A 33 -9.55 -3.82 -8.16
C TYR A 33 -10.24 -2.81 -9.07
N ASP A 34 -10.79 -3.31 -10.16
CA ASP A 34 -11.48 -2.47 -11.12
C ASP A 34 -12.96 -2.38 -10.71
N PHE A 35 -13.23 -1.47 -9.78
CA PHE A 35 -14.59 -1.27 -9.29
C PHE A 35 -15.46 -0.56 -10.32
N GLU A 36 -14.85 0.05 -11.33
CA GLU A 36 -15.61 0.74 -12.37
C GLU A 36 -16.30 -0.26 -13.28
N THR A 37 -15.65 -1.38 -13.55
CA THR A 37 -16.21 -2.42 -14.39
C THR A 37 -16.91 -3.49 -13.59
N ASN A 38 -16.45 -3.75 -12.35
CA ASN A 38 -16.98 -4.81 -11.50
C ASN A 38 -17.48 -4.25 -10.18
N PRO A 39 -18.51 -3.38 -10.18
CA PRO A 39 -18.89 -2.71 -8.94
C PRO A 39 -19.53 -3.63 -7.89
N ASN A 40 -20.02 -4.79 -8.32
CA ASN A 40 -20.78 -5.65 -7.43
C ASN A 40 -20.05 -6.90 -6.97
N ALA A 41 -18.82 -7.11 -7.42
CA ALA A 41 -18.10 -8.34 -7.06
C ALA A 41 -16.62 -8.06 -7.00
N TRP A 42 -16.01 -8.40 -5.89
CA TRP A 42 -14.58 -8.21 -5.70
C TRP A 42 -13.81 -9.13 -6.62
N LYS A 43 -12.83 -8.57 -7.31
CA LYS A 43 -11.92 -9.32 -8.16
C LYS A 43 -10.56 -8.67 -8.10
N PHE A 44 -9.60 -9.33 -7.48
CA PHE A 44 -8.26 -8.79 -7.30
C PHE A 44 -7.47 -8.92 -8.60
N GLU A 45 -6.84 -7.81 -9.02
CA GLU A 45 -6.09 -7.79 -10.27
C GLU A 45 -4.59 -7.97 -10.08
N GLY A 46 -4.12 -8.08 -8.84
CA GLY A 46 -2.69 -8.15 -8.59
C GLY A 46 -2.13 -9.54 -8.66
N ASP A 47 -0.80 -9.63 -8.72
CA ASP A 47 -0.09 -10.91 -8.78
C ASP A 47 0.50 -11.30 -7.43
N LYS A 48 0.42 -10.43 -6.44
CA LYS A 48 0.88 -10.68 -5.08
C LYS A 48 -0.12 -10.08 -4.11
N PRO A 49 -0.20 -10.59 -2.89
CA PRO A 49 -1.04 -9.93 -1.89
C PRO A 49 -0.56 -8.51 -1.65
N ALA A 50 -1.42 -7.66 -1.16
CA ALA A 50 -1.09 -6.25 -1.03
C ALA A 50 -1.60 -5.66 0.27
N VAL A 51 -0.90 -4.62 0.74
CA VAL A 51 -1.36 -3.73 1.79
C VAL A 51 -1.48 -2.35 1.19
N ILE A 52 -2.60 -1.68 1.42
CA ILE A 52 -2.83 -0.35 0.88
C ILE A 52 -3.14 0.60 2.03
N ASP A 53 -2.31 1.63 2.19
CA ASP A 53 -2.44 2.62 3.25
C ASP A 53 -3.20 3.84 2.72
N PHE A 54 -4.40 4.06 3.22
CA PHE A 54 -5.17 5.27 2.92
C PHE A 54 -4.75 6.34 3.91
N TYR A 55 -4.19 7.44 3.41
CA TYR A 55 -3.55 8.45 4.24
C TYR A 55 -3.82 9.85 3.73
N ALA A 56 -3.41 10.85 4.51
CA ALA A 56 -3.37 12.24 4.08
C ALA A 56 -2.08 12.86 4.58
N THR A 57 -1.60 13.89 3.89
CA THR A 57 -0.32 14.50 4.24
C THR A 57 -0.36 15.26 5.57
N TRP A 58 -1.56 15.70 5.98
CA TRP A 58 -1.72 16.47 7.22
C TRP A 58 -1.96 15.59 8.44
N CYS A 59 -2.01 14.30 8.27
CA CYS A 59 -2.41 13.37 9.31
C CYS A 59 -1.19 12.91 10.11
N GLY A 60 -1.14 13.23 11.40
CA GLY A 60 -0.02 12.85 12.26
C GLY A 60 0.20 11.36 12.36
N PRO A 61 -0.84 10.57 12.71
CA PRO A 61 -0.66 9.11 12.78
C PRO A 61 -0.25 8.49 11.46
N CYS A 62 -0.67 9.06 10.34
CA CYS A 62 -0.25 8.58 9.03
C CYS A 62 1.24 8.75 8.84
N LYS A 63 1.80 9.87 9.34
CA LYS A 63 3.23 10.11 9.25
C LYS A 63 4.02 9.11 10.08
N MET A 64 3.45 8.65 11.19
CA MET A 64 4.09 7.63 12.01
C MET A 64 4.14 6.30 11.28
N MET A 65 3.12 5.99 10.49
CA MET A 65 3.06 4.74 9.76
C MET A 65 4.02 4.69 8.58
N SER A 66 4.36 5.84 8.03
CA SER A 66 5.13 5.86 6.79
C SER A 66 6.46 5.10 6.87
N PRO A 67 7.32 5.36 7.89
CA PRO A 67 8.56 4.58 7.97
C PRO A 67 8.32 3.10 8.28
N ILE A 68 7.26 2.79 9.01
CA ILE A 68 6.93 1.40 9.30
C ILE A 68 6.57 0.67 8.01
N LEU A 69 5.78 1.30 7.16
CA LEU A 69 5.41 0.70 5.88
C LEU A 69 6.62 0.54 4.96
N ASP A 70 7.55 1.51 4.99
CA ASP A 70 8.78 1.37 4.23
C ASP A 70 9.56 0.13 4.66
N GLU A 71 9.66 -0.09 5.96
CA GLU A 71 10.38 -1.24 6.47
C GLU A 71 9.67 -2.55 6.11
N ILE A 72 8.36 -2.58 6.24
CA ILE A 72 7.58 -3.76 5.87
C ILE A 72 7.77 -4.06 4.39
N SER A 73 7.73 -3.03 3.57
CA SER A 73 7.87 -3.21 2.13
C SER A 73 9.21 -3.86 1.79
N LYS A 74 10.27 -3.45 2.49
CA LYS A 74 11.59 -4.02 2.24
C LYS A 74 11.70 -5.43 2.76
N GLU A 75 11.16 -5.69 3.94
CA GLU A 75 11.27 -7.02 4.54
C GLU A 75 10.46 -8.06 3.78
N TYR A 76 9.37 -7.64 3.15
CA TYR A 76 8.51 -8.57 2.41
C TYR A 76 8.63 -8.40 0.91
N GLU A 77 9.73 -7.83 0.47
CA GLU A 77 9.94 -7.62 -0.97
C GLU A 77 9.83 -8.94 -1.72
N GLY A 78 9.08 -8.93 -2.81
CA GLY A 78 8.85 -10.14 -3.58
C GLY A 78 7.71 -10.99 -3.09
N LYS A 79 7.22 -10.75 -1.87
CA LYS A 79 6.12 -11.52 -1.29
C LYS A 79 4.81 -10.78 -1.29
N ILE A 80 4.86 -9.48 -1.06
CA ILE A 80 3.66 -8.64 -1.09
C ILE A 80 3.99 -7.33 -1.76
N ASN A 81 2.97 -6.62 -2.19
CA ASN A 81 3.10 -5.25 -2.64
C ASN A 81 2.56 -4.31 -1.57
N VAL A 82 3.23 -3.19 -1.37
CA VAL A 82 2.78 -2.18 -0.41
C VAL A 82 2.50 -0.90 -1.17
N TYR A 83 1.29 -0.41 -1.02
CA TYR A 83 0.81 0.78 -1.73
C TYR A 83 0.30 1.80 -0.75
N LYS A 84 0.16 3.04 -1.22
CA LYS A 84 -0.50 4.08 -0.44
C LYS A 84 -1.39 4.90 -1.38
N VAL A 85 -2.49 5.41 -0.81
CA VAL A 85 -3.46 6.22 -1.54
C VAL A 85 -3.73 7.48 -0.73
N ASN A 86 -3.54 8.63 -1.35
CA ASN A 86 -3.80 9.92 -0.72
C ASN A 86 -5.30 10.20 -0.82
N VAL A 87 -6.00 10.22 0.31
CA VAL A 87 -7.46 10.34 0.28
C VAL A 87 -7.93 11.71 -0.21
N ASP A 88 -7.09 12.73 -0.07
CA ASP A 88 -7.48 14.05 -0.55
C ASP A 88 -7.41 14.14 -2.06
N LYS A 89 -6.42 13.47 -2.65
CA LYS A 89 -6.28 13.47 -4.10
C LYS A 89 -7.18 12.46 -4.78
N GLU A 90 -7.45 11.34 -4.10
CA GLU A 90 -8.25 10.26 -4.67
C GLU A 90 -9.54 10.11 -3.89
N ALA A 91 -10.31 11.19 -3.82
CA ALA A 91 -11.51 11.22 -2.99
C ALA A 91 -12.55 10.20 -3.42
N ASP A 92 -12.69 9.98 -4.73
CA ASP A 92 -13.66 9.00 -5.20
C ASP A 92 -13.29 7.60 -4.78
N LEU A 93 -12.00 7.27 -4.88
CA LEU A 93 -11.51 5.97 -4.46
C LEU A 93 -11.73 5.77 -2.96
N ALA A 94 -11.40 6.79 -2.17
CA ALA A 94 -11.61 6.70 -0.73
C ALA A 94 -13.08 6.48 -0.42
N SER A 95 -13.97 7.10 -1.17
CA SER A 95 -15.40 6.94 -0.98
C SER A 95 -15.86 5.53 -1.29
N VAL A 96 -15.30 4.91 -2.33
CA VAL A 96 -15.65 3.54 -2.69
C VAL A 96 -15.41 2.59 -1.51
N PHE A 97 -14.35 2.83 -0.74
CA PHE A 97 -14.03 1.99 0.40
C PHE A 97 -14.59 2.51 1.72
N GLY A 98 -15.37 3.60 1.67
CA GLY A 98 -16.00 4.13 2.87
C GLY A 98 -15.00 4.60 3.91
N ILE A 99 -13.88 5.18 3.47
CA ILE A 99 -12.85 5.62 4.39
C ILE A 99 -13.36 6.78 5.23
N ARG A 100 -13.38 6.60 6.55
CA ARG A 100 -13.84 7.63 7.46
C ARG A 100 -12.76 8.12 8.39
N SER A 101 -11.77 7.32 8.65
CA SER A 101 -10.64 7.70 9.49
C SER A 101 -9.37 7.26 8.83
N ILE A 102 -8.28 7.93 9.13
CA ILE A 102 -6.98 7.62 8.55
C ILE A 102 -5.93 7.60 9.65
N PRO A 103 -4.91 6.77 9.50
CA PRO A 103 -4.73 5.85 8.39
C PRO A 103 -5.69 4.67 8.46
N SER A 104 -6.06 4.15 7.32
CA SER A 104 -6.79 2.90 7.21
C SER A 104 -6.00 1.99 6.29
N LEU A 105 -5.77 0.77 6.72
CA LEU A 105 -4.96 -0.17 5.96
C LEU A 105 -5.86 -1.26 5.39
N LEU A 106 -5.81 -1.42 4.08
CA LEU A 106 -6.57 -2.47 3.39
C LEU A 106 -5.63 -3.63 3.12
N PHE A 107 -5.97 -4.80 3.65
CA PHE A 107 -5.19 -6.02 3.45
C PHE A 107 -5.87 -6.85 2.37
N VAL A 108 -5.15 -7.11 1.29
CA VAL A 108 -5.72 -7.77 0.12
C VAL A 108 -5.02 -9.10 -0.11
N PRO A 109 -5.62 -10.21 0.35
CA PRO A 109 -5.05 -11.53 0.08
C PRO A 109 -5.34 -11.94 -1.36
N MET A 110 -4.64 -12.98 -1.83
CA MET A 110 -4.80 -13.39 -3.21
C MET A 110 -6.18 -13.98 -3.50
N LYS A 111 -6.72 -14.74 -2.56
CA LYS A 111 -7.92 -15.52 -2.87
C LYS A 111 -9.09 -15.26 -1.94
N LYS A 112 -8.99 -14.31 -1.04
CA LYS A 112 -10.07 -14.02 -0.11
C LYS A 112 -10.46 -12.56 -0.22
N GLU A 113 -11.55 -12.20 0.39
CA GLU A 113 -12.00 -10.82 0.43
C GLU A 113 -11.01 -9.96 1.20
N PRO A 114 -10.88 -8.69 0.84
CA PRO A 114 -9.99 -7.81 1.57
C PRO A 114 -10.53 -7.46 2.95
N SER A 115 -9.63 -7.07 3.83
CA SER A 115 -9.97 -6.65 5.19
C SER A 115 -9.43 -5.26 5.45
N MET A 116 -10.20 -4.43 6.13
CA MET A 116 -9.78 -3.06 6.46
C MET A 116 -9.51 -2.97 7.95
N VAL A 117 -8.35 -2.42 8.31
CA VAL A 117 -7.99 -2.19 9.71
C VAL A 117 -7.72 -0.70 9.86
N GLN A 118 -8.41 -0.05 10.80
CA GLN A 118 -8.29 1.38 11.00
C GLN A 118 -7.23 1.69 12.05
N GLY A 119 -6.50 2.78 11.85
CA GLY A 119 -5.60 3.32 12.85
C GLY A 119 -4.16 2.92 12.66
N ALA A 120 -3.27 3.70 13.27
CA ALA A 120 -1.84 3.40 13.24
C ALA A 120 -1.55 2.23 14.16
N MET A 121 -0.50 1.49 13.88
CA MET A 121 -0.13 0.36 14.69
C MET A 121 1.39 0.20 14.65
N PRO A 122 1.97 -0.42 15.68
CA PRO A 122 3.42 -0.66 15.67
C PRO A 122 3.80 -1.73 14.65
N LYS A 123 5.07 -1.76 14.30
CA LYS A 123 5.57 -2.64 13.25
C LYS A 123 5.27 -4.11 13.53
N ASN A 124 5.46 -4.55 14.79
CA ASN A 124 5.27 -5.96 15.08
C ASN A 124 3.81 -6.38 14.89
N GLU A 125 2.88 -5.50 15.17
CA GLU A 125 1.47 -5.80 14.93
C GLU A 125 1.19 -5.87 13.43
N LEU A 126 1.75 -4.95 12.66
CA LEU A 126 1.56 -4.95 11.22
C LEU A 126 2.14 -6.22 10.60
N LYS A 127 3.33 -6.65 11.06
CA LYS A 127 3.92 -7.88 10.56
C LYS A 127 3.02 -9.08 10.83
N LYS A 128 2.44 -9.13 12.01
CA LYS A 128 1.55 -10.23 12.36
C LYS A 128 0.35 -10.26 11.43
N LEU A 129 -0.23 -9.11 11.14
CA LEU A 129 -1.37 -9.06 10.23
C LEU A 129 -0.97 -9.46 8.80
N VAL A 130 0.20 -9.04 8.35
CA VAL A 130 0.68 -9.43 7.03
C VAL A 130 0.82 -10.95 6.96
N ASP A 131 1.46 -11.53 7.96
CA ASP A 131 1.69 -12.96 7.98
C ASP A 131 0.38 -13.73 8.05
N ASP A 132 -0.53 -13.29 8.91
CA ASP A 132 -1.78 -14.03 9.15
C ASP A 132 -2.77 -13.85 8.01
N ILE A 133 -2.91 -12.65 7.48
CA ILE A 133 -3.95 -12.37 6.50
C ILE A 133 -3.45 -12.59 5.08
N LEU A 134 -2.24 -12.15 4.78
CA LEU A 134 -1.76 -12.14 3.41
C LEU A 134 -0.97 -13.37 3.03
N LEU A 135 -0.15 -13.90 3.93
CA LEU A 135 0.73 -14.99 3.60
C LEU A 135 0.20 -16.33 4.09
N GLU A 136 -0.62 -16.33 5.16
CA GLU A 136 -1.31 -17.53 5.59
C GLU A 136 -0.46 -18.73 5.55
N SER A 137 0.63 -18.62 6.16
CA SER A 137 1.50 -19.74 6.07
C SER A 137 0.82 -20.96 6.57
N LYS A 138 0.60 -21.73 6.25
CA LYS A 138 0.09 -22.77 6.72
C LYS A 138 -0.19 -23.41 6.23
#